data_75d6777dff8087abc5bc4bc9a48a95e2
#
_entry.id   75d6777dff8087abc5bc4bc9a48a95e2
#
_cell.length_a   1.000
_cell.length_b   1.000
_cell.length_c   1.000
_cell.angle_alpha   90.00
_cell.angle_beta   90.00
_cell.angle_gamma   90.00
#
_symmetry.space_group_name_H-M   'P 1'
#
loop_
_entity.id
_entity.type
_entity.pdbx_description
1 polymer ?
#
loop_
_entity_poly.entity_id
_entity_poly.type
_entity_poly.pdbx_seq_one_letter_code
_entity_poly.pdbx_strand_id
1 'polypeptide(L)'
;MPLKGNYLSRTELFNRSSVLNTPWGGLPVDIFTLHNRWNRDQVLALMGPTPPFAFSVVRDPVDQFESLYNYMSLNNTYKTDLQGFVRLLRTNQSFVDSKPRGGLGRFGRNQIAFDWGLNPKTFNKMTKQVMEKKIQKLDDEFDLVLVAERMEESLVLLADRLCWPLEYVTHLDLNVRKPEKTVRLGEDDRATIARWLNFDMAIYKHFRRRFDELLAQFNSDGNMEEQVRLLRQSNRQLQERCVVSRVGNEKLRGKFLETNNDTVGYLIRP
;
A
#
# COMPACT_ATOMS: atom_id res chain seq x y z
N MET A 1 -4.22 -5.51 -21.02
CA MET A 1 -2.93 -5.04 -20.45
C MET A 1 -2.94 -3.53 -20.39
N PRO A 2 -2.35 -2.90 -19.38
CA PRO A 2 -2.24 -1.45 -19.33
C PRO A 2 -1.34 -0.95 -20.46
N LEU A 3 -1.72 0.16 -21.09
CA LEU A 3 -1.00 0.75 -22.21
C LEU A 3 0.40 1.30 -21.85
N LYS A 4 0.70 1.50 -20.56
CA LYS A 4 1.98 2.07 -20.08
C LYS A 4 2.36 1.54 -18.70
N GLY A 5 3.06 0.41 -18.64
CA GLY A 5 3.56 -0.17 -17.40
C GLY A 5 2.45 -0.68 -16.46
N ASN A 6 2.70 -0.70 -15.16
CA ASN A 6 1.80 -1.29 -14.17
C ASN A 6 0.64 -0.36 -13.72
N TYR A 7 0.48 0.80 -14.35
CA TYR A 7 -0.57 1.77 -14.02
C TYR A 7 -1.58 1.91 -15.15
N LEU A 8 -2.87 1.78 -14.85
CA LEU A 8 -3.94 2.07 -15.80
C LEU A 8 -4.11 3.58 -16.01
N SER A 9 -3.99 4.35 -14.93
CA SER A 9 -3.91 5.81 -14.97
C SER A 9 -2.96 6.30 -13.87
N ARG A 10 -2.42 7.52 -14.05
CA ARG A 10 -1.54 8.14 -13.05
C ARG A 10 -2.30 8.89 -11.96
N THR A 11 -3.37 9.59 -12.34
CA THR A 11 -4.08 10.53 -11.46
C THR A 11 -5.59 10.35 -11.48
N GLU A 12 -6.12 9.79 -12.55
CA GLU A 12 -7.56 9.59 -12.71
C GLU A 12 -8.05 8.36 -11.92
N LEU A 13 -9.29 8.39 -11.54
CA LEU A 13 -9.95 7.20 -10.98
C LEU A 13 -9.95 6.07 -12.00
N PHE A 14 -9.92 4.84 -11.50
CA PHE A 14 -10.07 3.68 -12.37
C PHE A 14 -11.33 3.82 -13.23
N ASN A 15 -11.15 3.54 -14.52
CA ASN A 15 -12.24 3.43 -15.48
C ASN A 15 -12.07 2.12 -16.25
N ARG A 16 -13.11 1.33 -16.29
CA ARG A 16 -13.14 0.03 -16.96
C ARG A 16 -12.72 0.13 -18.45
N SER A 17 -13.00 1.23 -19.12
CA SER A 17 -12.58 1.45 -20.51
C SER A 17 -11.05 1.50 -20.70
N SER A 18 -10.29 1.67 -19.61
CA SER A 18 -8.82 1.60 -19.63
C SER A 18 -8.28 0.17 -19.73
N VAL A 19 -9.13 -0.82 -19.53
CA VAL A 19 -8.79 -2.23 -19.69
C VAL A 19 -9.12 -2.62 -21.12
N LEU A 20 -8.10 -2.90 -21.91
CA LEU A 20 -8.29 -3.38 -23.29
C LEU A 20 -9.07 -4.69 -23.26
N ASN A 21 -10.02 -4.82 -24.18
CA ASN A 21 -10.65 -6.10 -24.47
C ASN A 21 -9.55 -7.13 -24.74
N THR A 22 -9.53 -8.18 -23.92
CA THR A 22 -8.53 -9.24 -24.10
C THR A 22 -8.75 -9.88 -25.47
N PRO A 23 -7.66 -10.33 -26.17
CA PRO A 23 -7.79 -11.09 -27.42
C PRO A 23 -8.60 -12.38 -27.28
N TRP A 24 -8.91 -12.77 -26.06
CA TRP A 24 -9.58 -14.00 -25.65
C TRP A 24 -11.13 -13.88 -25.59
N GLY A 25 -11.73 -12.92 -26.25
CA GLY A 25 -13.19 -12.87 -26.42
C GLY A 25 -14.02 -12.54 -25.18
N GLY A 26 -13.47 -11.73 -24.27
CA GLY A 26 -14.28 -11.21 -23.15
C GLY A 26 -14.46 -12.18 -22.01
N LEU A 27 -13.47 -13.00 -21.69
CA LEU A 27 -13.46 -13.82 -20.47
C LEU A 27 -13.62 -12.93 -19.23
N PRO A 28 -14.38 -13.38 -18.23
CA PRO A 28 -14.52 -12.64 -16.98
C PRO A 28 -13.17 -12.39 -16.32
N VAL A 29 -13.05 -11.27 -15.63
CA VAL A 29 -11.86 -10.94 -14.84
C VAL A 29 -12.06 -11.52 -13.45
N ASP A 30 -11.26 -12.52 -13.10
CA ASP A 30 -11.33 -13.18 -11.79
C ASP A 30 -10.50 -12.45 -10.74
N ILE A 31 -9.37 -11.84 -11.14
CA ILE A 31 -8.47 -11.11 -10.24
C ILE A 31 -8.07 -9.77 -10.88
N PHE A 32 -8.18 -8.69 -10.12
CA PHE A 32 -7.79 -7.36 -10.54
C PHE A 32 -6.82 -6.72 -9.53
N THR A 33 -5.53 -6.65 -9.87
CA THR A 33 -4.44 -6.22 -8.97
C THR A 33 -3.55 -5.11 -9.57
N LEU A 34 -4.03 -4.39 -10.57
CA LEU A 34 -3.24 -3.33 -11.20
C LEU A 34 -3.27 -2.04 -10.38
N HIS A 35 -2.16 -1.29 -10.43
CA HIS A 35 -2.09 0.03 -9.83
C HIS A 35 -3.10 0.99 -10.44
N ASN A 36 -4.05 1.44 -9.65
CA ASN A 36 -5.06 2.42 -10.04
C ASN A 36 -5.57 3.16 -8.81
N ARG A 37 -6.30 4.25 -9.03
CA ARG A 37 -7.09 4.88 -7.97
C ARG A 37 -8.46 4.22 -7.89
N TRP A 38 -8.87 3.85 -6.69
CA TRP A 38 -10.10 3.10 -6.44
C TRP A 38 -11.34 3.81 -7.00
N ASN A 39 -12.17 3.04 -7.68
CA ASN A 39 -13.49 3.43 -8.17
C ASN A 39 -14.37 2.19 -8.18
N ARG A 40 -15.13 2.01 -7.09
CA ARG A 40 -15.93 0.82 -6.85
C ARG A 40 -16.84 0.46 -8.02
N ASP A 41 -17.58 1.44 -8.53
CA ASP A 41 -18.58 1.19 -9.59
C ASP A 41 -17.91 0.67 -10.88
N GLN A 42 -16.74 1.19 -11.21
CA GLN A 42 -16.00 0.75 -12.39
C GLN A 42 -15.31 -0.60 -12.19
N VAL A 43 -14.92 -0.94 -10.95
CA VAL A 43 -14.41 -2.28 -10.62
C VAL A 43 -15.54 -3.30 -10.70
N LEU A 44 -16.70 -3.04 -10.10
CA LEU A 44 -17.87 -3.90 -10.21
C LEU A 44 -18.29 -4.11 -11.68
N ALA A 45 -18.27 -3.04 -12.47
CA ALA A 45 -18.58 -3.12 -13.89
C ALA A 45 -17.55 -3.95 -14.70
N LEU A 46 -16.31 -4.07 -14.21
CA LEU A 46 -15.27 -4.92 -14.82
C LEU A 46 -15.40 -6.39 -14.39
N MET A 47 -15.62 -6.62 -13.09
CA MET A 47 -15.60 -7.96 -12.49
C MET A 47 -16.86 -8.77 -12.77
N GLY A 48 -17.97 -8.12 -13.15
CA GLY A 48 -19.23 -8.77 -13.48
C GLY A 48 -20.28 -8.73 -12.36
N PRO A 49 -21.35 -9.54 -12.48
CA PRO A 49 -22.53 -9.40 -11.61
C PRO A 49 -22.30 -9.89 -10.17
N THR A 50 -21.36 -10.81 -9.97
CA THR A 50 -21.00 -11.27 -8.62
C THR A 50 -20.02 -10.28 -8.00
N PRO A 51 -20.34 -9.65 -6.86
CA PRO A 51 -19.42 -8.74 -6.20
C PRO A 51 -18.09 -9.42 -5.88
N PRO A 52 -16.95 -8.85 -6.28
CA PRO A 52 -15.64 -9.40 -5.95
C PRO A 52 -15.33 -9.16 -4.47
N PHE A 53 -14.50 -10.02 -3.89
CA PHE A 53 -13.86 -9.75 -2.61
C PHE A 53 -12.82 -8.65 -2.77
N ALA A 54 -13.08 -7.50 -2.17
CA ALA A 54 -12.22 -6.33 -2.26
C ALA A 54 -11.34 -6.19 -1.01
N PHE A 55 -10.03 -6.22 -1.18
CA PHE A 55 -9.12 -5.98 -0.07
C PHE A 55 -8.05 -4.93 -0.40
N SER A 56 -7.52 -4.30 0.62
CA SER A 56 -6.47 -3.31 0.50
C SER A 56 -5.48 -3.42 1.66
N VAL A 57 -4.43 -2.59 1.66
CA VAL A 57 -3.40 -2.55 2.71
C VAL A 57 -3.24 -1.11 3.18
N VAL A 58 -3.22 -0.92 4.49
CA VAL A 58 -2.82 0.34 5.11
C VAL A 58 -1.50 0.19 5.84
N ARG A 59 -0.77 1.29 5.94
CA ARG A 59 0.45 1.42 6.71
C ARG A 59 0.39 2.70 7.54
N ASP A 60 1.16 2.77 8.65
CA ASP A 60 1.33 4.04 9.37
C ASP A 60 1.66 5.16 8.37
N PRO A 61 0.83 6.21 8.27
CA PRO A 61 0.98 7.22 7.23
C PRO A 61 2.28 8.00 7.29
N VAL A 62 2.89 8.13 8.47
CA VAL A 62 4.18 8.82 8.62
C VAL A 62 5.30 7.94 8.06
N ASP A 63 5.30 6.65 8.38
CA ASP A 63 6.27 5.69 7.86
C ASP A 63 6.10 5.48 6.35
N GLN A 64 4.85 5.47 5.88
CA GLN A 64 4.54 5.41 4.46
C GLN A 64 5.07 6.65 3.74
N PHE A 65 4.83 7.85 4.28
CA PHE A 65 5.27 9.10 3.67
C PHE A 65 6.80 9.23 3.67
N GLU A 66 7.47 8.84 4.76
CA GLU A 66 8.94 8.80 4.81
C GLU A 66 9.50 7.88 3.72
N SER A 67 8.92 6.68 3.59
CA SER A 67 9.30 5.74 2.55
C SER A 67 9.08 6.33 1.15
N LEU A 68 7.91 6.92 0.92
CA LEU A 68 7.51 7.51 -0.33
C LEU A 68 8.39 8.72 -0.70
N TYR A 69 8.78 9.52 0.29
CA TYR A 69 9.61 10.71 0.10
C TYR A 69 10.95 10.36 -0.57
N ASN A 70 11.57 9.32 -0.09
CA ASN A 70 12.85 8.84 -0.60
C ASN A 70 12.67 8.03 -1.90
N TYR A 71 11.77 7.06 -1.91
CA TYR A 71 11.57 6.16 -3.05
C TYR A 71 11.10 6.88 -4.32
N MET A 72 10.22 7.86 -4.18
CA MET A 72 9.68 8.64 -5.30
C MET A 72 10.39 9.97 -5.52
N SER A 73 11.52 10.17 -4.87
CA SER A 73 12.33 11.40 -4.99
C SER A 73 11.51 12.67 -4.81
N LEU A 74 10.68 12.74 -3.76
CA LEU A 74 9.83 13.90 -3.48
C LEU A 74 10.65 15.16 -3.13
N ASN A 75 11.94 15.01 -2.79
CA ASN A 75 12.90 16.10 -2.71
C ASN A 75 12.94 16.96 -3.99
N ASN A 76 12.70 16.36 -5.17
CA ASN A 76 12.60 17.11 -6.43
C ASN A 76 11.35 17.98 -6.48
N THR A 77 10.26 17.58 -5.83
CA THR A 77 9.03 18.36 -5.75
C THR A 77 9.13 19.49 -4.74
N TYR A 78 9.63 19.18 -3.54
CA TYR A 78 9.69 20.13 -2.43
C TYR A 78 11.01 20.91 -2.36
N LYS A 79 12.01 20.55 -3.19
CA LYS A 79 13.34 21.18 -3.29
C LYS A 79 14.13 21.16 -1.98
N THR A 80 13.95 20.11 -1.19
CA THR A 80 14.64 19.91 0.09
C THR A 80 14.66 18.42 0.46
N ASP A 81 15.44 18.03 1.45
CA ASP A 81 15.39 16.72 2.09
C ASP A 81 14.16 16.59 3.01
N LEU A 82 13.97 15.42 3.60
CA LEU A 82 12.82 15.14 4.46
C LEU A 82 12.82 16.03 5.72
N GLN A 83 13.97 16.30 6.31
CA GLN A 83 14.08 17.19 7.48
C GLN A 83 13.76 18.63 7.12
N GLY A 84 14.26 19.12 5.98
CA GLY A 84 13.91 20.42 5.43
C GLY A 84 12.43 20.54 5.10
N PHE A 85 11.83 19.47 4.59
CA PHE A 85 10.37 19.38 4.37
C PHE A 85 9.59 19.56 5.68
N VAL A 86 10.00 18.90 6.77
CA VAL A 86 9.35 19.06 8.08
C VAL A 86 9.49 20.49 8.59
N ARG A 87 10.67 21.12 8.42
CA ARG A 87 10.84 22.56 8.73
C ARG A 87 9.89 23.44 7.92
N LEU A 88 9.72 23.17 6.64
CA LEU A 88 8.77 23.90 5.79
C LEU A 88 7.31 23.68 6.24
N LEU A 89 6.93 22.49 6.67
CA LEU A 89 5.60 22.27 7.24
C LEU A 89 5.33 23.12 8.48
N ARG A 90 6.34 23.34 9.33
CA ARG A 90 6.21 24.16 10.53
C ARG A 90 6.19 25.66 10.25
N THR A 91 6.97 26.12 9.26
CA THR A 91 7.18 27.53 9.02
C THR A 91 6.33 28.10 7.88
N ASN A 92 6.00 27.27 6.88
CA ASN A 92 5.28 27.71 5.70
C ASN A 92 4.48 26.55 5.06
N GLN A 93 3.52 26.02 5.80
CA GLN A 93 2.66 24.93 5.32
C GLN A 93 1.92 25.31 4.03
N SER A 94 1.51 26.56 3.89
CA SER A 94 0.82 27.05 2.68
C SER A 94 1.67 26.86 1.43
N PHE A 95 2.98 27.07 1.53
CA PHE A 95 3.91 26.81 0.44
C PHE A 95 3.97 25.32 0.09
N VAL A 96 4.02 24.45 1.09
CA VAL A 96 4.00 22.99 0.87
C VAL A 96 2.71 22.58 0.19
N ASP A 97 1.56 23.05 0.68
CA ASP A 97 0.23 22.74 0.14
C ASP A 97 -0.01 23.32 -1.26
N SER A 98 0.72 24.36 -1.66
CA SER A 98 0.66 24.92 -3.02
C SER A 98 1.42 24.08 -4.05
N LYS A 99 2.31 23.19 -3.62
CA LYS A 99 3.07 22.35 -4.54
C LYS A 99 2.18 21.28 -5.16
N PRO A 100 2.39 20.99 -6.45
CA PRO A 100 1.73 19.85 -7.07
C PRO A 100 2.19 18.55 -6.41
N ARG A 101 1.37 17.51 -6.48
CA ARG A 101 1.79 16.18 -6.09
C ARG A 101 2.99 15.74 -6.93
N GLY A 102 3.97 15.07 -6.31
CA GLY A 102 5.16 14.55 -6.99
C GLY A 102 4.86 13.40 -7.93
N GLY A 103 5.87 12.93 -8.66
CA GLY A 103 5.72 11.79 -9.57
C GLY A 103 4.62 11.99 -10.62
N LEU A 104 4.57 13.17 -11.25
CA LEU A 104 3.54 13.54 -12.22
C LEU A 104 2.10 13.55 -11.64
N GLY A 105 1.96 14.01 -10.42
CA GLY A 105 0.66 14.17 -9.74
C GLY A 105 0.20 12.98 -8.91
N ARG A 106 1.01 11.92 -8.79
CA ARG A 106 0.61 10.68 -8.10
C ARG A 106 0.86 10.70 -6.59
N PHE A 107 1.95 11.30 -6.13
CA PHE A 107 2.46 11.11 -4.78
C PHE A 107 2.47 12.39 -3.95
N GLY A 108 2.04 12.30 -2.69
CA GLY A 108 2.05 13.46 -1.80
C GLY A 108 1.13 13.31 -0.59
N ARG A 109 0.55 14.40 -0.15
CA ARG A 109 -0.33 14.47 1.02
C ARG A 109 -1.49 13.49 0.94
N ASN A 110 -1.75 12.78 2.04
CA ASN A 110 -2.86 11.83 2.18
C ASN A 110 -2.90 10.82 1.03
N GLN A 111 -1.84 10.01 0.92
CA GLN A 111 -1.66 9.07 -0.19
C GLN A 111 -2.68 7.94 -0.16
N ILE A 112 -3.01 7.41 1.01
CA ILE A 112 -4.03 6.35 1.16
C ILE A 112 -5.37 6.87 0.65
N ALA A 113 -5.78 8.05 1.14
CA ALA A 113 -7.03 8.68 0.70
C ALA A 113 -7.04 8.94 -0.81
N PHE A 114 -5.91 9.36 -1.39
CA PHE A 114 -5.78 9.58 -2.82
C PHE A 114 -5.94 8.29 -3.62
N ASP A 115 -5.24 7.23 -3.25
CA ASP A 115 -5.30 5.94 -3.94
C ASP A 115 -6.67 5.28 -3.79
N TRP A 116 -7.35 5.53 -2.66
CA TRP A 116 -8.72 5.09 -2.42
C TRP A 116 -9.78 6.03 -3.05
N GLY A 117 -9.39 6.79 -4.04
CA GLY A 117 -10.28 7.51 -4.94
C GLY A 117 -10.73 8.89 -4.47
N LEU A 118 -10.29 9.36 -3.30
CA LEU A 118 -10.72 10.65 -2.78
C LEU A 118 -10.03 11.82 -3.48
N ASN A 119 -10.78 12.90 -3.70
CA ASN A 119 -10.28 14.05 -4.43
C ASN A 119 -9.28 14.87 -3.59
N PRO A 120 -8.01 14.97 -3.99
CA PRO A 120 -6.98 15.68 -3.21
C PRO A 120 -7.25 17.19 -3.06
N LYS A 121 -8.01 17.81 -3.96
CA LYS A 121 -8.39 19.22 -3.87
C LYS A 121 -9.29 19.53 -2.67
N THR A 122 -9.90 18.50 -2.08
CA THR A 122 -10.81 18.66 -0.94
C THR A 122 -10.13 18.44 0.41
N PHE A 123 -8.91 17.90 0.46
CA PHE A 123 -8.27 17.50 1.72
C PHE A 123 -8.11 18.63 2.73
N ASN A 124 -7.81 19.86 2.27
CA ASN A 124 -7.67 21.02 3.15
C ASN A 124 -8.99 21.59 3.68
N LYS A 125 -10.13 21.16 3.12
CA LYS A 125 -11.45 21.72 3.41
C LYS A 125 -12.37 20.73 4.13
N MET A 126 -11.90 19.51 4.39
CA MET A 126 -12.73 18.50 5.03
C MET A 126 -12.87 18.73 6.53
N THR A 127 -14.09 18.78 7.00
CA THR A 127 -14.39 18.71 8.43
C THR A 127 -14.24 17.27 8.93
N LYS A 128 -14.09 17.09 10.24
CA LYS A 128 -14.03 15.78 10.87
C LYS A 128 -15.22 14.90 10.49
N GLN A 129 -16.44 15.44 10.53
CA GLN A 129 -17.67 14.72 10.14
C GLN A 129 -17.65 14.24 8.69
N VAL A 130 -17.12 15.07 7.75
CA VAL A 130 -17.00 14.67 6.35
C VAL A 130 -15.96 13.56 6.18
N MET A 131 -14.85 13.63 6.91
CA MET A 131 -13.85 12.56 6.91
C MET A 131 -14.43 11.25 7.43
N GLU A 132 -15.14 11.28 8.57
CA GLU A 132 -15.79 10.10 9.16
C GLU A 132 -16.79 9.44 8.21
N LYS A 133 -17.65 10.22 7.55
CA LYS A 133 -18.59 9.70 6.54
C LYS A 133 -17.87 9.04 5.35
N LYS A 134 -16.75 9.62 4.92
CA LYS A 134 -15.96 9.03 3.81
C LYS A 134 -15.26 7.76 4.24
N ILE A 135 -14.73 7.70 5.48
CA ILE A 135 -14.11 6.50 6.02
C ILE A 135 -15.14 5.39 6.15
N GLN A 136 -16.36 5.70 6.66
CA GLN A 136 -17.42 4.70 6.74
C GLN A 136 -17.77 4.15 5.35
N LYS A 137 -17.91 5.02 4.35
CA LYS A 137 -18.15 4.57 2.97
C LYS A 137 -17.06 3.63 2.47
N LEU A 138 -15.79 3.92 2.78
CA LEU A 138 -14.66 3.05 2.40
C LEU A 138 -14.70 1.72 3.17
N ASP A 139 -15.11 1.73 4.44
CA ASP A 139 -15.30 0.52 5.26
C ASP A 139 -16.38 -0.40 4.66
N ASP A 140 -17.44 0.20 4.10
CA ASP A 140 -18.51 -0.52 3.40
C ASP A 140 -18.07 -1.05 2.00
N GLU A 141 -16.96 -0.55 1.46
CA GLU A 141 -16.47 -0.91 0.12
C GLU A 141 -15.36 -1.98 0.12
N PHE A 142 -14.65 -2.17 1.24
CA PHE A 142 -13.60 -3.16 1.38
C PHE A 142 -14.02 -4.28 2.34
N ASP A 143 -13.93 -5.53 1.88
CA ASP A 143 -14.19 -6.71 2.70
C ASP A 143 -13.09 -6.96 3.74
N LEU A 144 -11.86 -6.56 3.41
CA LEU A 144 -10.69 -6.70 4.30
C LEU A 144 -9.68 -5.59 4.05
N VAL A 145 -9.22 -4.95 5.11
CA VAL A 145 -8.08 -4.04 5.04
C VAL A 145 -6.95 -4.56 5.92
N LEU A 146 -5.86 -4.91 5.29
CA LEU A 146 -4.65 -5.45 5.90
C LEU A 146 -3.82 -4.32 6.52
N VAL A 147 -3.01 -4.66 7.53
CA VAL A 147 -2.10 -3.73 8.21
C VAL A 147 -0.66 -4.14 7.93
N ALA A 148 0.10 -3.28 7.27
CA ALA A 148 1.45 -3.59 6.80
C ALA A 148 2.43 -3.91 7.95
N GLU A 149 2.28 -3.28 9.11
CA GLU A 149 3.09 -3.55 10.30
C GLU A 149 2.81 -4.91 10.92
N ARG A 150 1.70 -5.52 10.54
CA ARG A 150 1.25 -6.84 11.00
C ARG A 150 0.99 -7.76 9.79
N MET A 151 1.93 -7.75 8.85
CA MET A 151 1.73 -8.42 7.55
C MET A 151 1.47 -9.91 7.66
N GLU A 152 2.13 -10.62 8.56
CA GLU A 152 1.94 -12.07 8.71
C GLU A 152 0.52 -12.40 9.20
N GLU A 153 0.01 -11.70 10.20
CA GLU A 153 -1.37 -11.84 10.67
C GLU A 153 -2.37 -11.39 9.60
N SER A 154 -2.03 -10.34 8.86
CA SER A 154 -2.81 -9.86 7.72
C SER A 154 -2.95 -10.93 6.63
N LEU A 155 -1.87 -11.63 6.31
CA LEU A 155 -1.87 -12.67 5.30
C LEU A 155 -2.59 -13.94 5.78
N VAL A 156 -2.52 -14.28 7.07
CA VAL A 156 -3.32 -15.37 7.65
C VAL A 156 -4.81 -15.04 7.53
N LEU A 157 -5.24 -13.83 7.91
CA LEU A 157 -6.64 -13.40 7.74
C LEU A 157 -7.07 -13.39 6.27
N LEU A 158 -6.21 -12.98 5.36
CA LEU A 158 -6.50 -12.98 3.94
C LEU A 158 -6.71 -14.40 3.42
N ALA A 159 -5.83 -15.33 3.79
CA ALA A 159 -5.96 -16.73 3.40
C ALA A 159 -7.26 -17.35 3.95
N ASP A 160 -7.59 -17.09 5.22
CA ASP A 160 -8.84 -17.54 5.85
C ASP A 160 -10.07 -17.01 5.09
N ARG A 161 -10.13 -15.70 4.84
CA ARG A 161 -11.27 -15.07 4.14
C ARG A 161 -11.45 -15.53 2.70
N LEU A 162 -10.37 -15.92 2.03
CA LEU A 162 -10.40 -16.45 0.66
C LEU A 162 -10.49 -17.97 0.60
N CYS A 163 -10.59 -18.64 1.76
CA CYS A 163 -10.54 -20.11 1.86
C CYS A 163 -9.29 -20.70 1.17
N TRP A 164 -8.18 -19.99 1.24
CA TRP A 164 -6.93 -20.43 0.65
C TRP A 164 -6.07 -21.22 1.63
N PRO A 165 -5.41 -22.28 1.18
CA PRO A 165 -4.31 -22.89 1.92
C PRO A 165 -3.25 -21.85 2.31
N LEU A 166 -2.68 -21.97 3.51
CA LEU A 166 -1.73 -20.99 4.05
C LEU A 166 -0.47 -20.83 3.17
N GLU A 167 -0.08 -21.87 2.46
CA GLU A 167 1.03 -21.87 1.50
C GLU A 167 0.83 -20.91 0.32
N TYR A 168 -0.40 -20.51 0.00
CA TYR A 168 -0.66 -19.57 -1.10
C TYR A 168 -0.31 -18.13 -0.74
N VAL A 169 -0.12 -17.84 0.53
CA VAL A 169 0.33 -16.52 1.02
C VAL A 169 1.80 -16.52 1.44
N THR A 170 2.54 -17.60 1.13
CA THR A 170 4.00 -17.61 1.35
C THR A 170 4.70 -16.60 0.46
N HIS A 171 5.71 -15.94 1.00
CA HIS A 171 6.38 -14.84 0.29
C HIS A 171 7.84 -14.69 0.72
N LEU A 172 8.57 -13.94 -0.09
CA LEU A 172 9.88 -13.40 0.25
C LEU A 172 9.73 -11.89 0.51
N ASP A 173 10.42 -11.40 1.52
CA ASP A 173 10.43 -9.97 1.85
C ASP A 173 11.19 -9.18 0.78
N LEU A 174 10.46 -8.56 -0.14
CA LEU A 174 11.00 -7.69 -1.18
C LEU A 174 10.92 -6.22 -0.78
N ASN A 175 11.82 -5.43 -1.36
CA ASN A 175 11.87 -3.98 -1.15
C ASN A 175 12.04 -3.56 0.33
N VAL A 176 12.57 -4.44 1.16
CA VAL A 176 12.94 -4.09 2.53
C VAL A 176 14.09 -3.09 2.48
N ARG A 177 13.86 -1.90 3.06
CA ARG A 177 14.89 -0.87 3.08
C ARG A 177 16.07 -1.32 3.93
N LYS A 178 17.28 -1.03 3.45
CA LYS A 178 18.50 -1.25 4.21
C LYS A 178 18.50 -0.34 5.46
N PRO A 179 18.87 -0.85 6.64
CA PRO A 179 18.84 -0.07 7.88
C PRO A 179 19.61 1.26 7.82
N GLU A 180 20.74 1.27 7.13
CA GLU A 180 21.60 2.45 6.94
C GLU A 180 20.96 3.54 6.05
N LYS A 181 19.89 3.21 5.34
CA LYS A 181 19.13 4.13 4.48
C LYS A 181 17.85 4.66 5.13
N THR A 182 17.60 4.27 6.37
CA THR A 182 16.41 4.69 7.11
C THR A 182 16.72 5.98 7.86
N VAL A 183 16.06 7.08 7.49
CA VAL A 183 16.11 8.33 8.25
C VAL A 183 15.17 8.22 9.43
N ARG A 184 15.69 8.24 10.64
CA ARG A 184 14.85 8.25 11.85
C ARG A 184 14.40 9.67 12.15
N LEU A 185 13.12 9.92 11.97
CA LEU A 185 12.48 11.18 12.39
C LEU A 185 12.26 11.15 13.91
N GLY A 186 12.55 12.26 14.57
CA GLY A 186 12.18 12.47 15.98
C GLY A 186 10.66 12.54 16.17
N GLU A 187 10.20 12.38 17.40
CA GLU A 187 8.77 12.36 17.72
C GLU A 187 8.04 13.63 17.29
N ASP A 188 8.63 14.80 17.49
CA ASP A 188 8.06 16.08 17.06
C ASP A 188 7.92 16.19 15.53
N ASP A 189 8.89 15.64 14.79
CA ASP A 189 8.86 15.62 13.34
C ASP A 189 7.76 14.69 12.85
N ARG A 190 7.66 13.52 13.44
CA ARG A 190 6.57 12.56 13.17
C ARG A 190 5.20 13.17 13.46
N ALA A 191 5.05 13.83 14.60
CA ALA A 191 3.81 14.51 14.97
C ALA A 191 3.45 15.63 13.98
N THR A 192 4.45 16.35 13.45
CA THR A 192 4.24 17.39 12.44
C THR A 192 3.75 16.80 11.11
N ILE A 193 4.36 15.72 10.64
CA ILE A 193 3.91 15.01 9.44
C ILE A 193 2.51 14.40 9.66
N ALA A 194 2.27 13.78 10.81
CA ALA A 194 0.97 13.18 11.13
C ALA A 194 -0.17 14.21 11.08
N ARG A 195 0.04 15.40 11.62
CA ARG A 195 -0.95 16.50 11.52
C ARG A 195 -1.22 16.90 10.08
N TRP A 196 -0.22 16.94 9.23
CA TRP A 196 -0.36 17.25 7.81
C TRP A 196 -1.06 16.13 7.04
N LEU A 197 -0.83 14.86 7.43
CA LEU A 197 -1.47 13.66 6.87
C LEU A 197 -2.79 13.31 7.60
N ASN A 198 -3.49 14.28 8.12
CA ASN A 198 -4.62 14.11 9.04
C ASN A 198 -5.70 13.13 8.57
N PHE A 199 -5.97 13.08 7.27
CA PHE A 199 -6.98 12.18 6.74
C PHE A 199 -6.47 10.73 6.68
N ASP A 200 -5.25 10.51 6.19
CA ASP A 200 -4.65 9.18 6.21
C ASP A 200 -4.49 8.65 7.64
N MET A 201 -4.15 9.52 8.61
CA MET A 201 -4.11 9.15 10.02
C MET A 201 -5.47 8.69 10.54
N ALA A 202 -6.56 9.35 10.11
CA ALA A 202 -7.92 8.96 10.48
C ALA A 202 -8.32 7.62 9.82
N ILE A 203 -8.00 7.42 8.54
CA ILE A 203 -8.19 6.15 7.82
C ILE A 203 -7.43 5.03 8.53
N TYR A 204 -6.13 5.22 8.75
CA TYR A 204 -5.28 4.22 9.39
C TYR A 204 -5.77 3.82 10.78
N LYS A 205 -6.13 4.80 11.62
CA LYS A 205 -6.68 4.55 12.95
C LYS A 205 -7.98 3.73 12.89
N HIS A 206 -8.87 4.04 11.95
CA HIS A 206 -10.13 3.33 11.78
C HIS A 206 -9.89 1.87 11.38
N PHE A 207 -9.12 1.63 10.31
CA PHE A 207 -8.91 0.28 9.80
C PHE A 207 -7.99 -0.56 10.68
N ARG A 208 -7.07 0.05 11.42
CA ARG A 208 -6.30 -0.67 12.43
C ARG A 208 -7.21 -1.21 13.54
N ARG A 209 -8.16 -0.40 14.04
CA ARG A 209 -9.16 -0.87 15.01
C ARG A 209 -10.02 -2.00 14.44
N ARG A 210 -10.49 -1.87 13.19
CA ARG A 210 -11.24 -2.94 12.50
C ARG A 210 -10.41 -4.21 12.37
N PHE A 211 -9.14 -4.07 12.07
CA PHE A 211 -8.21 -5.20 12.00
C PHE A 211 -8.04 -5.89 13.36
N ASP A 212 -7.90 -5.13 14.45
CA ASP A 212 -7.82 -5.69 15.80
C ASP A 212 -9.10 -6.45 16.18
N GLU A 213 -10.28 -5.93 15.78
CA GLU A 213 -11.57 -6.61 15.97
C GLU A 213 -11.63 -7.95 15.20
N LEU A 214 -11.17 -7.97 13.94
CA LEU A 214 -11.10 -9.19 13.14
C LEU A 214 -10.13 -10.23 13.72
N LEU A 215 -9.00 -9.79 14.25
CA LEU A 215 -8.07 -10.69 14.94
C LEU A 215 -8.67 -11.29 16.21
N ALA A 216 -9.40 -10.48 16.98
CA ALA A 216 -10.08 -10.98 18.17
C ALA A 216 -11.14 -12.05 17.81
N GLN A 217 -11.89 -11.84 16.73
CA GLN A 217 -12.83 -12.83 16.21
C GLN A 217 -12.12 -14.10 15.74
N PHE A 218 -11.06 -13.98 14.96
CA PHE A 218 -10.27 -15.12 14.49
C PHE A 218 -9.70 -15.94 15.66
N ASN A 219 -9.22 -15.29 16.72
CA ASN A 219 -8.66 -15.96 17.89
C ASN A 219 -9.71 -16.66 18.76
N SER A 220 -11.01 -16.34 18.63
CA SER A 220 -12.07 -17.10 19.31
C SER A 220 -12.27 -18.49 18.72
N ASP A 221 -12.04 -18.64 17.42
CA ASP A 221 -12.32 -19.87 16.65
C ASP A 221 -11.03 -20.55 16.14
N GLY A 222 -9.89 -19.87 16.21
CA GLY A 222 -8.60 -20.31 15.71
C GLY A 222 -7.45 -19.91 16.62
N ASN A 223 -6.24 -20.19 16.15
CA ASN A 223 -5.00 -19.82 16.83
C ASN A 223 -4.09 -19.02 15.89
N MET A 224 -4.19 -17.71 15.93
CA MET A 224 -3.42 -16.80 15.10
C MET A 224 -1.90 -16.99 15.28
N GLU A 225 -1.45 -17.17 16.52
CA GLU A 225 -0.02 -17.35 16.81
C GLU A 225 0.52 -18.62 16.12
N GLU A 226 -0.21 -19.70 16.17
CA GLU A 226 0.15 -20.95 15.48
C GLU A 226 0.13 -20.79 13.96
N GLN A 227 -0.87 -20.12 13.39
CA GLN A 227 -0.94 -19.88 11.95
C GLN A 227 0.22 -19.00 11.47
N VAL A 228 0.57 -17.97 12.20
CA VAL A 228 1.74 -17.12 11.93
C VAL A 228 3.04 -17.92 12.04
N ARG A 229 3.16 -18.80 13.04
CA ARG A 229 4.31 -19.70 13.17
C ARG A 229 4.47 -20.62 11.96
N LEU A 230 3.37 -21.20 11.49
CA LEU A 230 3.34 -22.05 10.28
C LEU A 230 3.71 -21.26 9.02
N LEU A 231 3.17 -20.06 8.85
CA LEU A 231 3.50 -19.18 7.73
C LEU A 231 5.00 -18.83 7.72
N ARG A 232 5.57 -18.49 8.87
CA ARG A 232 7.00 -18.23 9.02
C ARG A 232 7.85 -19.46 8.66
N GLN A 233 7.39 -20.64 9.02
CA GLN A 233 8.06 -21.89 8.64
C GLN A 233 8.03 -22.08 7.12
N SER A 234 6.87 -21.89 6.48
CA SER A 234 6.71 -21.99 5.03
C SER A 234 7.57 -20.96 4.30
N ASN A 235 7.63 -19.71 4.78
CA ASN A 235 8.51 -18.67 4.21
C ASN A 235 9.99 -19.04 4.30
N ARG A 236 10.44 -19.62 5.43
CA ARG A 236 11.81 -20.13 5.55
C ARG A 236 12.11 -21.25 4.55
N GLN A 237 11.19 -22.22 4.42
CA GLN A 237 11.34 -23.30 3.43
C GLN A 237 11.39 -22.77 1.99
N LEU A 238 10.55 -21.79 1.66
CA LEU A 238 10.59 -21.10 0.35
C LEU A 238 11.96 -20.45 0.13
N GLN A 239 12.46 -19.73 1.14
CA GLN A 239 13.77 -19.08 1.07
C GLN A 239 14.91 -20.10 0.88
N GLU A 240 14.95 -21.19 1.66
CA GLU A 240 15.95 -22.23 1.57
C GLU A 240 15.95 -22.95 0.21
N ARG A 241 14.75 -23.19 -0.34
CA ARG A 241 14.60 -23.90 -1.62
C ARG A 241 14.91 -23.02 -2.82
N CYS A 242 14.49 -21.76 -2.81
CA CYS A 242 14.46 -20.91 -3.99
C CYS A 242 15.56 -19.84 -4.00
N VAL A 243 16.04 -19.38 -2.83
CA VAL A 243 17.02 -18.30 -2.77
C VAL A 243 18.43 -18.85 -2.74
N VAL A 244 19.27 -18.35 -3.64
CA VAL A 244 20.72 -18.67 -3.67
C VAL A 244 21.46 -17.73 -2.72
N SER A 245 21.15 -16.43 -2.80
CA SER A 245 21.75 -15.43 -1.93
C SER A 245 20.83 -14.22 -1.77
N ARG A 246 20.98 -13.54 -0.65
CA ARG A 246 20.41 -12.22 -0.42
C ARG A 246 21.40 -11.21 -0.96
N VAL A 247 20.95 -10.36 -1.87
CA VAL A 247 21.80 -9.44 -2.61
C VAL A 247 21.37 -8.00 -2.40
N GLY A 248 22.35 -7.12 -2.38
CA GLY A 248 22.12 -5.69 -2.44
C GLY A 248 22.04 -5.20 -3.90
N ASN A 249 22.49 -3.98 -4.10
CA ASN A 249 22.45 -3.25 -5.37
C ASN A 249 23.48 -3.75 -6.43
N GLU A 250 23.66 -5.03 -6.57
CA GLU A 250 24.56 -5.57 -7.58
C GLU A 250 23.80 -5.75 -8.91
N LYS A 251 24.38 -5.27 -10.00
CA LYS A 251 23.84 -5.45 -11.35
C LYS A 251 24.06 -6.89 -11.81
N LEU A 252 23.30 -7.81 -11.26
CA LEU A 252 23.32 -9.19 -11.70
C LEU A 252 22.33 -9.36 -12.86
N ARG A 253 22.84 -9.84 -13.99
CA ARG A 253 21.98 -10.25 -15.13
C ARG A 253 21.49 -11.66 -14.85
N GLY A 254 20.17 -11.87 -14.96
CA GLY A 254 19.62 -13.21 -14.87
C GLY A 254 18.32 -13.31 -14.12
N LYS A 255 18.05 -14.44 -13.50
CA LYS A 255 16.85 -14.77 -12.71
C LYS A 255 16.86 -14.05 -11.36
N PHE A 256 16.48 -12.82 -11.39
CA PHE A 256 16.68 -11.87 -10.32
C PHE A 256 15.33 -11.28 -9.89
N LEU A 257 15.03 -11.33 -8.62
CA LEU A 257 13.94 -10.53 -8.08
C LEU A 257 14.45 -9.10 -7.92
N GLU A 258 13.81 -8.19 -8.62
CA GLU A 258 14.24 -6.81 -8.78
C GLU A 258 14.43 -6.10 -7.44
N THR A 259 15.54 -5.39 -7.32
CA THR A 259 15.85 -4.52 -6.20
C THR A 259 16.32 -3.17 -6.72
N ASN A 260 16.19 -2.13 -5.93
CA ASN A 260 16.78 -0.84 -6.20
C ASN A 260 17.98 -0.58 -5.25
N ASN A 261 18.62 0.60 -5.38
CA ASN A 261 19.82 0.95 -4.63
C ASN A 261 19.66 0.90 -3.10
N ASP A 262 18.44 1.06 -2.61
CA ASP A 262 18.12 1.25 -1.19
C ASP A 262 17.47 0.02 -0.55
N THR A 263 17.19 -1.02 -1.34
CA THR A 263 16.48 -2.21 -0.90
C THR A 263 17.28 -3.48 -1.12
N VAL A 264 16.84 -4.56 -0.47
CA VAL A 264 17.41 -5.89 -0.60
C VAL A 264 16.61 -6.69 -1.61
N GLY A 265 17.28 -7.40 -2.48
CA GLY A 265 16.69 -8.39 -3.38
C GLY A 265 17.25 -9.79 -3.12
N TYR A 266 16.90 -10.71 -4.00
CA TYR A 266 17.32 -12.10 -3.91
C TYR A 266 17.78 -12.61 -5.28
N LEU A 267 18.86 -13.39 -5.26
CA LEU A 267 19.20 -14.25 -6.38
C LEU A 267 18.48 -15.58 -6.19
N ILE A 268 17.59 -15.92 -7.09
CA ILE A 268 16.78 -17.14 -7.03
C ILE A 268 17.38 -18.25 -7.90
N ARG A 269 17.12 -19.49 -7.50
CA ARG A 269 17.46 -20.67 -8.30
C ARG A 269 16.62 -20.72 -9.57
N PRO A 270 17.16 -21.26 -10.68
CA PRO A 270 16.44 -21.44 -11.91
C PRO A 270 15.21 -22.34 -11.76
#